data_49f0e4e38e45f5358b8e71bd86ce8f6f
#
_entry.id   49f0e4e38e45f5358b8e71bd86ce8f6f
#
_cell.length_a   1.000
_cell.length_b   1.000
_cell.length_c   1.000
_cell.angle_alpha   90.00
_cell.angle_beta   90.00
_cell.angle_gamma   90.00
#
_symmetry.space_group_name_H-M   'P 1'
#
loop_
_entity.id
_entity.type
_entity.pdbx_description
1 polymer ?
#
loop_
_entity_poly.entity_id
_entity_poly.type
_entity_poly.pdbx_seq_one_letter_code
_entity_poly.pdbx_strand_id
1 'polypeptide(L)'
;MTLVERFLKYVSFDTQSNEESGVTPSTPGQMVFARFLKEELESLGLEDITLDENGYLFATLPANTGKPVPVVGFIAHMDTSPDMSGKDVSPRIVENYDGKDIVLCAEGKVVLSPAQFPELLDHKGEDLIVTDGKTLLGADDKAGIAEIVSAIAYLKEHPEIKHGKIRIGFNPDEEIGLGAHKFNV
;
A
#
# COMPACT_ATOMS: atom_id res chain seq x y z
N MET A 1 -14.08 -5.27 -2.35
CA MET A 1 -13.57 -4.46 -1.21
C MET A 1 -13.58 -2.99 -1.61
N THR A 2 -13.99 -2.09 -0.72
CA THR A 2 -13.79 -0.64 -0.86
C THR A 2 -12.29 -0.30 -0.68
N LEU A 3 -11.89 0.93 -1.00
CA LEU A 3 -10.53 1.42 -0.79
C LEU A 3 -10.10 1.26 0.70
N VAL A 4 -10.96 1.69 1.62
CA VAL A 4 -10.69 1.63 3.07
C VAL A 4 -10.58 0.19 3.56
N GLU A 5 -11.51 -0.69 3.17
CA GLU A 5 -11.45 -2.12 3.52
C GLU A 5 -10.16 -2.77 3.00
N ARG A 6 -9.74 -2.41 1.79
CA ARG A 6 -8.51 -2.91 1.17
C ARG A 6 -7.28 -2.44 1.96
N PHE A 7 -7.20 -1.14 2.26
CA PHE A 7 -6.12 -0.58 3.06
C PHE A 7 -6.03 -1.23 4.45
N LEU A 8 -7.14 -1.32 5.18
CA LEU A 8 -7.19 -1.96 6.50
C LEU A 8 -6.78 -3.43 6.45
N LYS A 9 -7.10 -4.13 5.36
CA LYS A 9 -6.62 -5.50 5.13
C LYS A 9 -5.12 -5.54 4.88
N TYR A 10 -4.57 -4.63 4.08
CA TYR A 10 -3.16 -4.63 3.71
C TYR A 10 -2.25 -4.30 4.90
N VAL A 11 -2.63 -3.35 5.75
CA VAL A 11 -1.84 -3.03 6.95
C VAL A 11 -1.81 -4.15 7.98
N SER A 12 -2.69 -5.15 7.88
CA SER A 12 -2.67 -6.32 8.75
C SER A 12 -1.52 -7.30 8.46
N PHE A 13 -0.84 -7.16 7.31
CA PHE A 13 0.34 -7.97 6.99
C PHE A 13 1.58 -7.34 7.62
N ASP A 14 2.35 -8.14 8.34
CA ASP A 14 3.67 -7.74 8.83
C ASP A 14 4.69 -7.88 7.69
N THR A 15 5.10 -6.75 7.15
CA THR A 15 6.01 -6.66 5.99
C THR A 15 7.23 -5.79 6.29
N GLN A 16 7.57 -5.60 7.57
CA GLN A 16 8.76 -4.83 7.95
C GLN A 16 10.00 -5.37 7.25
N SER A 17 10.76 -4.48 6.60
CA SER A 17 12.04 -4.82 5.96
C SER A 17 13.16 -5.02 7.00
N ASN A 18 14.26 -5.65 6.56
CA ASN A 18 15.42 -5.92 7.40
C ASN A 18 16.72 -5.70 6.63
N GLU A 19 17.44 -4.65 6.98
CA GLU A 19 18.72 -4.25 6.35
C GLU A 19 19.81 -5.32 6.45
N GLU A 20 19.77 -6.14 7.50
CA GLU A 20 20.81 -7.14 7.79
C GLU A 20 20.56 -8.51 7.15
N SER A 21 19.43 -8.67 6.43
CA SER A 21 19.02 -10.01 5.94
C SER A 21 19.93 -10.59 4.87
N GLY A 22 20.51 -9.74 4.01
CA GLY A 22 21.36 -10.15 2.88
C GLY A 22 20.60 -10.90 1.76
N VAL A 23 19.28 -10.98 1.81
CA VAL A 23 18.42 -11.62 0.81
C VAL A 23 17.28 -10.70 0.38
N THR A 24 16.64 -11.00 -0.75
CA THR A 24 15.47 -10.27 -1.26
C THR A 24 14.33 -11.27 -1.51
N PRO A 25 13.11 -11.06 -1.00
CA PRO A 25 12.75 -9.99 -0.07
C PRO A 25 13.45 -10.19 1.30
N SER A 26 13.74 -9.09 1.98
CA SER A 26 14.48 -9.10 3.24
C SER A 26 13.75 -9.80 4.38
N THR A 27 12.43 -9.93 4.28
CA THR A 27 11.61 -10.66 5.25
C THR A 27 10.54 -11.53 4.58
N PRO A 28 10.19 -12.68 5.18
CA PRO A 28 9.17 -13.57 4.60
C PRO A 28 7.78 -12.96 4.50
N GLY A 29 7.45 -11.99 5.37
CA GLY A 29 6.14 -11.33 5.39
C GLY A 29 5.82 -10.60 4.09
N GLN A 30 6.82 -10.03 3.43
CA GLN A 30 6.67 -9.38 2.13
C GLN A 30 6.22 -10.38 1.06
N MET A 31 6.80 -11.59 1.02
CA MET A 31 6.39 -12.63 0.08
C MET A 31 4.96 -13.14 0.38
N VAL A 32 4.56 -13.20 1.65
CA VAL A 32 3.18 -13.56 2.03
C VAL A 32 2.20 -12.52 1.51
N PHE A 33 2.51 -11.25 1.66
CA PHE A 33 1.68 -10.16 1.16
C PHE A 33 1.66 -10.12 -0.38
N ALA A 34 2.81 -10.34 -1.04
CA ALA A 34 2.89 -10.41 -2.50
C ALA A 34 1.98 -11.51 -3.09
N ARG A 35 1.93 -12.67 -2.44
CA ARG A 35 1.02 -13.78 -2.86
C ARG A 35 -0.44 -13.40 -2.68
N PHE A 36 -0.79 -12.75 -1.57
CA PHE A 36 -2.15 -12.24 -1.36
C PHE A 36 -2.56 -11.25 -2.46
N LEU A 37 -1.68 -10.28 -2.78
CA LEU A 37 -1.92 -9.31 -3.85
C LEU A 37 -2.04 -9.99 -5.21
N LYS A 38 -1.21 -10.99 -5.50
CA LYS A 38 -1.29 -11.78 -6.73
C LYS A 38 -2.68 -12.41 -6.89
N GLU A 39 -3.19 -13.07 -5.84
CA GLU A 39 -4.52 -13.69 -5.85
C GLU A 39 -5.62 -12.64 -6.06
N GLU A 40 -5.49 -11.46 -5.46
CA GLU A 40 -6.44 -10.38 -5.66
C GLU A 40 -6.43 -9.87 -7.11
N LEU A 41 -5.25 -9.63 -7.70
CA LEU A 41 -5.10 -9.21 -9.09
C LEU A 41 -5.64 -10.28 -10.07
N GLU A 42 -5.42 -11.56 -9.79
CA GLU A 42 -6.01 -12.67 -10.53
C GLU A 42 -7.55 -12.64 -10.47
N SER A 43 -8.11 -12.40 -9.28
CA SER A 43 -9.57 -12.31 -9.08
C SER A 43 -10.20 -11.13 -9.82
N LEU A 44 -9.45 -10.05 -10.01
CA LEU A 44 -9.85 -8.90 -10.81
C LEU A 44 -9.71 -9.16 -12.33
N GLY A 45 -9.11 -10.29 -12.73
CA GLY A 45 -8.95 -10.67 -14.13
C GLY A 45 -7.91 -9.83 -14.86
N LEU A 46 -6.80 -9.49 -14.21
CA LEU A 46 -5.63 -8.92 -14.86
C LEU A 46 -4.88 -10.00 -15.64
N GLU A 47 -4.04 -9.55 -16.57
CA GLU A 47 -3.23 -10.40 -17.43
C GLU A 47 -1.73 -10.27 -17.11
N ASP A 48 -0.90 -11.15 -17.63
CA ASP A 48 0.56 -11.17 -17.48
C ASP A 48 0.99 -11.04 -16.01
N ILE A 49 0.28 -11.72 -15.10
CA ILE A 49 0.59 -11.67 -13.67
C ILE A 49 1.79 -12.55 -13.39
N THR A 50 2.85 -11.95 -12.89
CA THR A 50 4.08 -12.64 -12.51
C THR A 50 4.50 -12.24 -11.11
N LEU A 51 4.84 -13.21 -10.29
CA LEU A 51 5.49 -13.02 -8.99
C LEU A 51 6.77 -13.84 -9.00
N ASP A 52 7.90 -13.15 -8.92
CA ASP A 52 9.19 -13.83 -8.93
C ASP A 52 9.64 -14.28 -7.53
N GLU A 53 10.75 -14.98 -7.48
CA GLU A 53 11.34 -15.51 -6.24
C GLU A 53 11.87 -14.41 -5.29
N ASN A 54 12.09 -13.20 -5.82
CA ASN A 54 12.54 -12.04 -5.06
C ASN A 54 11.37 -11.17 -4.57
N GLY A 55 10.12 -11.55 -4.85
CA GLY A 55 8.94 -10.84 -4.37
C GLY A 55 8.44 -9.72 -5.29
N TYR A 56 9.00 -9.53 -6.48
CA TYR A 56 8.47 -8.56 -7.44
C TYR A 56 7.21 -9.09 -8.10
N LEU A 57 6.12 -8.37 -7.94
CA LEU A 57 4.82 -8.69 -8.49
C LEU A 57 4.47 -7.72 -9.61
N PHE A 58 4.24 -8.25 -10.80
CA PHE A 58 3.80 -7.46 -11.96
C PHE A 58 2.45 -7.95 -12.47
N ALA A 59 1.67 -7.03 -13.04
CA ALA A 59 0.41 -7.34 -13.70
C ALA A 59 0.09 -6.33 -14.80
N THR A 60 -0.83 -6.71 -15.70
CA THR A 60 -1.30 -5.88 -16.80
C THR A 60 -2.82 -5.76 -16.74
N LEU A 61 -3.33 -4.52 -16.80
CA LEU A 61 -4.68 -4.25 -17.24
C LEU A 61 -4.61 -3.92 -18.75
N PRO A 62 -5.17 -4.78 -19.64
CA PRO A 62 -5.11 -4.52 -21.07
C PRO A 62 -5.88 -3.26 -21.46
N ALA A 63 -5.46 -2.60 -22.53
CA ALA A 63 -6.17 -1.45 -23.07
C ALA A 63 -7.60 -1.83 -23.49
N ASN A 64 -8.55 -0.93 -23.24
CA ASN A 64 -9.93 -1.04 -23.72
C ASN A 64 -10.26 0.01 -24.80
N THR A 65 -9.24 0.65 -25.37
CA THR A 65 -9.35 1.61 -26.49
C THR A 65 -8.55 1.12 -27.69
N GLY A 66 -9.04 1.40 -28.90
CA GLY A 66 -8.29 1.17 -30.13
C GLY A 66 -7.33 2.32 -30.51
N LYS A 67 -7.23 3.38 -29.69
CA LYS A 67 -6.33 4.49 -29.95
C LYS A 67 -4.90 4.13 -29.56
N PRO A 68 -3.89 4.55 -30.35
CA PRO A 68 -2.49 4.40 -30.00
C PRO A 68 -2.15 5.40 -28.88
N VAL A 69 -2.14 4.93 -27.64
CA VAL A 69 -1.77 5.70 -26.45
C VAL A 69 -0.62 5.02 -25.72
N PRO A 70 0.23 5.76 -25.03
CA PRO A 70 1.34 5.17 -24.29
C PRO A 70 0.85 4.23 -23.19
N VAL A 71 1.72 3.28 -22.83
CA VAL A 71 1.53 2.46 -21.63
C VAL A 71 1.84 3.31 -20.39
N VAL A 72 1.00 3.21 -19.37
CA VAL A 72 1.22 3.85 -18.07
C VAL A 72 1.58 2.78 -17.06
N GLY A 73 2.62 3.02 -16.25
CA GLY A 73 3.02 2.17 -15.14
C GLY A 73 2.68 2.81 -13.80
N PHE A 74 2.17 2.01 -12.87
CA PHE A 74 2.03 2.36 -11.47
C PHE A 74 2.89 1.42 -10.63
N ILE A 75 3.63 1.99 -9.68
CA ILE A 75 4.54 1.24 -8.80
C ILE A 75 4.24 1.65 -7.38
N ALA A 76 4.28 0.69 -6.46
CA ALA A 76 4.19 0.89 -5.02
C ALA A 76 4.99 -0.19 -4.31
N HIS A 77 5.53 0.10 -3.11
CA HIS A 77 6.28 -0.90 -2.37
C HIS A 77 5.44 -1.60 -1.29
N MET A 78 5.83 -2.82 -0.99
CA MET A 78 5.08 -3.69 -0.08
C MET A 78 5.61 -3.67 1.35
N ASP A 79 6.89 -3.34 1.51
CA ASP A 79 7.52 -3.31 2.82
C ASP A 79 7.18 -2.07 3.63
N THR A 80 7.45 -2.14 4.90
CA THR A 80 7.39 -1.01 5.83
C THR A 80 8.75 -0.81 6.47
N SER A 81 9.02 0.42 6.90
CA SER A 81 10.30 0.84 7.48
C SER A 81 10.74 -0.06 8.64
N PRO A 82 12.04 -0.37 8.74
CA PRO A 82 12.61 -1.09 9.88
C PRO A 82 12.65 -0.27 11.17
N ASP A 83 12.42 1.05 11.11
CA ASP A 83 12.55 1.96 12.26
C ASP A 83 11.53 1.68 13.37
N MET A 84 10.37 1.14 13.03
CA MET A 84 9.33 0.78 13.98
C MET A 84 8.55 -0.45 13.52
N SER A 85 8.07 -1.24 14.48
CA SER A 85 7.31 -2.45 14.19
C SER A 85 6.08 -2.19 13.34
N GLY A 86 5.90 -2.99 12.29
CA GLY A 86 4.68 -3.11 11.49
C GLY A 86 3.84 -4.35 11.84
N LYS A 87 4.14 -4.99 12.99
CA LYS A 87 3.46 -6.19 13.43
C LYS A 87 2.26 -5.87 14.33
N ASP A 88 1.16 -6.61 14.13
CA ASP A 88 -0.07 -6.50 14.91
C ASP A 88 -0.65 -5.06 14.90
N VAL A 89 -0.62 -4.42 13.74
CA VAL A 89 -1.15 -3.07 13.55
C VAL A 89 -2.63 -3.03 13.92
N SER A 90 -2.99 -2.08 14.79
CA SER A 90 -4.36 -1.89 15.28
C SER A 90 -4.91 -0.55 14.79
N PRO A 91 -5.40 -0.47 13.54
CA PRO A 91 -5.89 0.76 12.97
C PRO A 91 -7.29 1.11 13.50
N ARG A 92 -7.58 2.41 13.59
CA ARG A 92 -8.92 2.91 13.87
C ARG A 92 -9.22 4.15 13.01
N ILE A 93 -10.50 4.38 12.79
CA ILE A 93 -10.97 5.58 12.08
C ILE A 93 -11.35 6.65 13.11
N VAL A 94 -10.86 7.86 12.90
CA VAL A 94 -11.28 9.09 13.58
C VAL A 94 -12.19 9.83 12.60
N GLU A 95 -13.49 9.72 12.83
CA GLU A 95 -14.49 10.34 11.95
C GLU A 95 -14.54 11.86 12.16
N ASN A 96 -14.68 12.59 11.04
CA ASN A 96 -14.88 14.06 11.03
C ASN A 96 -13.90 14.80 11.96
N TYR A 97 -12.61 14.64 11.69
CA TYR A 97 -11.54 15.17 12.54
C TYR A 97 -11.77 16.67 12.88
N ASP A 98 -11.75 17.01 14.15
CA ASP A 98 -12.11 18.34 14.64
C ASP A 98 -10.95 19.34 14.74
N GLY A 99 -9.74 18.92 14.39
CA GLY A 99 -8.53 19.74 14.44
C GLY A 99 -7.82 19.76 15.80
N LYS A 100 -8.20 18.86 16.72
CA LYS A 100 -7.56 18.73 18.05
C LYS A 100 -6.58 17.56 18.10
N ASP A 101 -5.95 17.42 19.27
CA ASP A 101 -5.09 16.29 19.59
C ASP A 101 -5.84 14.94 19.46
N ILE A 102 -5.21 13.98 18.79
CA ILE A 102 -5.70 12.60 18.71
C ILE A 102 -4.88 11.74 19.68
N VAL A 103 -5.49 11.27 20.77
CA VAL A 103 -4.83 10.33 21.68
C VAL A 103 -4.78 8.96 21.00
N LEU A 104 -3.59 8.50 20.65
CA LEU A 104 -3.35 7.19 20.05
C LEU A 104 -3.27 6.11 21.13
N CYS A 105 -2.47 6.34 22.16
CA CYS A 105 -2.32 5.45 23.33
C CYS A 105 -2.36 6.25 24.62
N ALA A 106 -3.41 6.06 25.43
CA ALA A 106 -3.58 6.78 26.68
C ALA A 106 -2.53 6.36 27.73
N GLU A 107 -2.25 5.06 27.82
CA GLU A 107 -1.29 4.51 28.80
C GLU A 107 0.14 4.96 28.46
N GLY A 108 0.52 4.95 27.17
CA GLY A 108 1.83 5.41 26.66
C GLY A 108 1.92 6.92 26.47
N LYS A 109 0.82 7.66 26.67
CA LYS A 109 0.75 9.11 26.40
C LYS A 109 1.19 9.48 24.97
N VAL A 110 0.90 8.60 24.01
CA VAL A 110 1.19 8.87 22.60
C VAL A 110 0.04 9.68 22.03
N VAL A 111 0.36 10.86 21.56
CA VAL A 111 -0.62 11.82 21.02
C VAL A 111 -0.14 12.33 19.66
N LEU A 112 -1.02 12.28 18.68
CA LEU A 112 -0.83 12.95 17.40
C LEU A 112 -1.43 14.35 17.51
N SER A 113 -0.59 15.37 17.56
CA SER A 113 -0.99 16.74 17.89
C SER A 113 -0.72 17.71 16.73
N PRO A 114 -1.69 18.56 16.36
CA PRO A 114 -1.45 19.65 15.39
C PRO A 114 -0.38 20.65 15.81
N ALA A 115 -0.10 20.76 17.12
CA ALA A 115 1.00 21.60 17.59
C ALA A 115 2.37 21.06 17.18
N GLN A 116 2.49 19.74 17.00
CA GLN A 116 3.69 19.05 16.53
C GLN A 116 3.66 18.81 15.02
N PHE A 117 2.49 18.50 14.46
CA PHE A 117 2.23 18.19 13.05
C PHE A 117 1.14 19.11 12.52
N PRO A 118 1.48 20.38 12.13
CA PRO A 118 0.48 21.37 11.71
C PRO A 118 -0.35 20.96 10.49
N GLU A 119 0.19 20.08 9.65
CA GLU A 119 -0.46 19.55 8.44
C GLU A 119 -1.78 18.83 8.76
N LEU A 120 -1.93 18.32 9.97
CA LEU A 120 -3.20 17.72 10.41
C LEU A 120 -4.38 18.68 10.32
N LEU A 121 -4.15 19.98 10.43
CA LEU A 121 -5.21 20.98 10.33
C LEU A 121 -5.82 21.09 8.94
N ASP A 122 -5.09 20.67 7.90
CA ASP A 122 -5.57 20.68 6.52
C ASP A 122 -6.64 19.57 6.31
N HIS A 123 -6.67 18.58 7.20
CA HIS A 123 -7.60 17.45 7.17
C HIS A 123 -8.80 17.62 8.11
N LYS A 124 -9.05 18.84 8.59
CA LYS A 124 -10.19 19.10 9.46
C LYS A 124 -11.51 18.86 8.72
N GLY A 125 -12.37 18.03 9.29
CA GLY A 125 -13.64 17.62 8.70
C GLY A 125 -13.55 16.35 7.85
N GLU A 126 -12.33 15.77 7.71
CA GLU A 126 -12.12 14.49 7.05
C GLU A 126 -12.06 13.33 8.04
N ASP A 127 -12.25 12.11 7.55
CA ASP A 127 -12.02 10.89 8.32
C ASP A 127 -10.55 10.49 8.22
N LEU A 128 -9.92 10.22 9.36
CA LEU A 128 -8.52 9.84 9.43
C LEU A 128 -8.36 8.39 9.90
N ILE A 129 -7.50 7.62 9.24
CA ILE A 129 -7.09 6.31 9.72
C ILE A 129 -5.79 6.48 10.51
N VAL A 130 -5.80 6.04 11.76
CA VAL A 130 -4.65 6.14 12.67
C VAL A 130 -4.34 4.78 13.30
N THR A 131 -3.11 4.58 13.75
CA THR A 131 -2.72 3.41 14.55
C THR A 131 -2.96 3.65 16.05
N ASP A 132 -2.68 2.63 16.88
CA ASP A 132 -2.76 2.71 18.35
C ASP A 132 -1.51 3.35 19.00
N GLY A 133 -0.57 3.86 18.21
CA GLY A 133 0.66 4.49 18.69
C GLY A 133 1.74 3.52 19.16
N LYS A 134 1.59 2.22 18.95
CA LYS A 134 2.59 1.18 19.29
C LYS A 134 3.33 0.66 18.07
N THR A 135 2.74 0.83 16.88
CA THR A 135 3.30 0.38 15.61
C THR A 135 3.26 1.52 14.59
N LEU A 136 3.95 1.34 13.47
CA LEU A 136 3.61 2.06 12.24
C LEU A 136 2.17 1.72 11.82
N LEU A 137 1.50 2.64 11.14
CA LEU A 137 0.26 2.32 10.41
C LEU A 137 0.57 1.53 9.14
N GLY A 138 1.70 1.84 8.49
CA GLY A 138 2.11 1.24 7.23
C GLY A 138 1.39 1.86 6.03
N ALA A 139 0.98 3.14 6.14
CA ALA A 139 0.37 3.86 5.01
C ALA A 139 1.36 4.04 3.87
N ASP A 140 2.62 4.25 4.16
CA ASP A 140 3.74 4.19 3.24
C ASP A 140 4.22 2.72 3.13
N ASP A 141 4.01 2.01 1.98
CA ASP A 141 3.20 2.48 0.83
C ASP A 141 1.98 1.57 0.56
N LYS A 142 1.42 0.95 1.61
CA LYS A 142 0.22 0.11 1.47
C LYS A 142 -1.03 0.94 1.08
N ALA A 143 -1.01 2.26 1.32
CA ALA A 143 -2.04 3.15 0.81
C ALA A 143 -1.96 3.25 -0.72
N GLY A 144 -0.77 3.46 -1.29
CA GLY A 144 -0.57 3.48 -2.73
C GLY A 144 -0.95 2.15 -3.39
N ILE A 145 -0.61 1.00 -2.76
CA ILE A 145 -1.08 -0.30 -3.26
C ILE A 145 -2.61 -0.36 -3.26
N ALA A 146 -3.27 0.05 -2.17
CA ALA A 146 -4.73 0.02 -2.05
C ALA A 146 -5.40 0.94 -3.08
N GLU A 147 -4.84 2.11 -3.34
CA GLU A 147 -5.31 3.06 -4.34
C GLU A 147 -5.18 2.48 -5.75
N ILE A 148 -4.01 1.94 -6.11
CA ILE A 148 -3.77 1.31 -7.42
C ILE A 148 -4.76 0.17 -7.66
N VAL A 149 -4.88 -0.77 -6.71
CA VAL A 149 -5.78 -1.92 -6.87
C VAL A 149 -7.25 -1.49 -6.91
N SER A 150 -7.63 -0.45 -6.13
CA SER A 150 -9.00 0.08 -6.16
C SER A 150 -9.31 0.79 -7.47
N ALA A 151 -8.36 1.56 -8.01
CA ALA A 151 -8.51 2.20 -9.32
C ALA A 151 -8.68 1.16 -10.44
N ILE A 152 -7.90 0.07 -10.40
CA ILE A 152 -8.04 -1.04 -11.35
C ILE A 152 -9.41 -1.72 -11.23
N ALA A 153 -9.85 -2.02 -10.00
CA ALA A 153 -11.16 -2.60 -9.76
C ALA A 153 -12.27 -1.70 -10.33
N TYR A 154 -12.17 -0.40 -10.09
CA TYR A 154 -13.12 0.59 -10.62
C TYR A 154 -13.14 0.62 -12.16
N LEU A 155 -11.97 0.62 -12.81
CA LEU A 155 -11.89 0.56 -14.28
C LEU A 155 -12.46 -0.73 -14.86
N LYS A 156 -12.33 -1.85 -14.17
CA LYS A 156 -12.94 -3.14 -14.56
C LYS A 156 -14.46 -3.12 -14.43
N GLU A 157 -14.99 -2.43 -13.44
CA GLU A 157 -16.45 -2.25 -13.24
C GLU A 157 -17.05 -1.22 -14.20
N HIS A 158 -16.21 -0.31 -14.76
CA HIS A 158 -16.60 0.80 -15.62
C HIS A 158 -15.96 0.73 -17.01
N PRO A 159 -16.31 -0.25 -17.86
CA PRO A 159 -15.68 -0.45 -19.17
C PRO A 159 -15.93 0.69 -20.16
N GLU A 160 -16.88 1.58 -19.87
CA GLU A 160 -17.11 2.83 -20.61
C GLU A 160 -15.94 3.82 -20.46
N ILE A 161 -15.17 3.77 -19.37
CA ILE A 161 -13.98 4.58 -19.18
C ILE A 161 -12.86 4.00 -20.04
N LYS A 162 -12.46 4.75 -21.09
CA LYS A 162 -11.45 4.29 -22.04
C LYS A 162 -10.05 4.61 -21.56
N HIS A 163 -9.20 3.57 -21.53
CA HIS A 163 -7.80 3.67 -21.09
C HIS A 163 -6.86 2.87 -21.99
N GLY A 164 -5.59 3.25 -22.02
CA GLY A 164 -4.51 2.47 -22.59
C GLY A 164 -4.14 1.27 -21.74
N LYS A 165 -3.09 0.54 -22.15
CA LYS A 165 -2.51 -0.50 -21.30
C LYS A 165 -1.97 0.12 -19.99
N ILE A 166 -2.29 -0.49 -18.86
CA ILE A 166 -1.75 -0.13 -17.56
C ILE A 166 -0.89 -1.30 -17.06
N ARG A 167 0.35 -0.99 -16.67
CA ARG A 167 1.24 -1.92 -15.99
C ARG A 167 1.28 -1.60 -14.50
N ILE A 168 1.29 -2.64 -13.68
CA ILE A 168 1.41 -2.53 -12.23
C ILE A 168 2.68 -3.26 -11.83
N GLY A 169 3.44 -2.65 -10.92
CA GLY A 169 4.60 -3.25 -10.28
C GLY A 169 4.55 -3.03 -8.78
N PHE A 170 4.58 -4.11 -8.00
CA PHE A 170 4.76 -4.03 -6.55
C PHE A 170 6.11 -4.63 -6.19
N ASN A 171 6.93 -3.87 -5.46
CA ASN A 171 8.30 -4.24 -5.13
C ASN A 171 8.50 -4.41 -3.62
N PRO A 172 9.43 -5.27 -3.22
CA PRO A 172 9.90 -5.37 -1.84
C PRO A 172 11.01 -4.38 -1.55
N ASP A 173 11.37 -4.23 -0.25
CA ASP A 173 12.64 -3.68 0.25
C ASP A 173 12.96 -2.24 -0.21
N GLU A 174 11.94 -1.42 -0.43
CA GLU A 174 12.12 -0.01 -0.80
C GLU A 174 12.73 0.78 0.36
N GLU A 175 12.22 0.59 1.56
CA GLU A 175 12.56 1.30 2.78
C GLU A 175 14.01 1.07 3.26
N ILE A 176 14.69 0.08 2.68
CA ILE A 176 16.12 -0.19 2.89
C ILE A 176 16.97 0.09 1.64
N GLY A 177 16.39 0.82 0.67
CA GLY A 177 17.08 1.24 -0.55
C GLY A 177 17.34 0.14 -1.57
N LEU A 178 16.67 -1.01 -1.48
CA LEU A 178 16.83 -2.16 -2.38
C LEU A 178 15.64 -2.38 -3.32
N GLY A 179 14.63 -1.51 -3.29
CA GLY A 179 13.39 -1.67 -4.06
C GLY A 179 13.57 -1.81 -5.58
N ALA A 180 14.61 -1.21 -6.15
CA ALA A 180 14.92 -1.34 -7.57
C ALA A 180 16.01 -2.39 -7.88
N HIS A 181 16.59 -3.04 -6.87
CA HIS A 181 17.81 -3.86 -7.01
C HIS A 181 17.68 -5.00 -8.04
N LYS A 182 16.52 -5.64 -8.09
CA LYS A 182 16.23 -6.73 -9.04
C LYS A 182 14.97 -6.47 -9.88
N PHE A 183 14.55 -5.19 -9.95
CA PHE A 183 13.39 -4.80 -10.71
C PHE A 183 13.66 -5.00 -12.21
N ASN A 184 12.88 -5.85 -12.86
CA ASN A 184 13.00 -6.15 -14.28
C ASN A 184 11.91 -5.40 -15.06
N VAL A 185 12.29 -4.42 -15.88
CA VAL A 185 11.40 -3.59 -16.71
C VAL A 185 11.25 -4.14 -18.11
#